data_fa103a1743c31c8ea634db3a2268ee34
#
_entry.id   fa103a1743c31c8ea634db3a2268ee34
#
_cell.length_a   1.000
_cell.length_b   1.000
_cell.length_c   1.000
_cell.angle_alpha   90.00
_cell.angle_beta   90.00
_cell.angle_gamma   90.00
#
_symmetry.space_group_name_H-M   'P 1'
#
loop_
_entity.id
_entity.type
_entity.pdbx_description
1 polymer ?
#
loop_
_entity_poly.entity_id
_entity_poly.type
_entity_poly.pdbx_seq_one_letter_code
_entity_poly.pdbx_strand_id
1 'polypeptide(L)'
;MSDAVYSVVGVSQPGGEAQLNVFGASLAIDAGAQRDLVRPGPAELLCGALAACVLKNVERFSTTLPFAYRAARVTVQAERQDSPPRFTRFTYRLELVTDEPPRRLALLQRNIEKFGTVSGTLGLAAEVVGELVAVEALND
;
A
#
# COMPACT_ATOMS: atom_id res chain seq x y z
N MET A 1 -17.00 -18.59 -5.05
CA MET A 1 -16.46 -17.26 -4.76
C MET A 1 -17.07 -16.74 -3.48
N SER A 2 -16.27 -16.27 -2.57
CA SER A 2 -16.76 -15.71 -1.31
C SER A 2 -16.65 -14.21 -1.32
N ASP A 3 -17.69 -13.54 -0.86
CA ASP A 3 -17.67 -12.12 -0.61
C ASP A 3 -17.18 -11.90 0.83
N ALA A 4 -16.07 -11.21 0.97
CA ALA A 4 -15.50 -10.92 2.28
C ALA A 4 -15.92 -9.51 2.70
N VAL A 5 -16.20 -9.36 3.98
CA VAL A 5 -16.55 -8.07 4.57
C VAL A 5 -15.44 -7.68 5.56
N TYR A 6 -14.94 -6.48 5.40
CA TYR A 6 -13.86 -5.94 6.23
C TYR A 6 -14.40 -4.73 7.00
N SER A 7 -13.95 -4.52 8.21
CA SER A 7 -14.38 -3.38 8.98
C SER A 7 -13.27 -2.83 9.87
N VAL A 8 -13.37 -1.55 10.13
CA VAL A 8 -12.51 -0.83 11.08
C VAL A 8 -13.38 0.20 11.78
N VAL A 9 -13.08 0.50 13.03
CA VAL A 9 -13.80 1.52 13.80
C VAL A 9 -12.88 2.71 14.01
N GLY A 10 -13.36 3.90 13.69
CA GLY A 10 -12.64 5.14 13.97
C GLY A 10 -13.34 5.91 15.05
N VAL A 11 -12.60 6.45 16.01
CA VAL A 11 -13.13 7.30 17.08
C VAL A 11 -12.29 8.57 17.18
N SER A 12 -12.92 9.69 17.46
CA SER A 12 -12.24 10.96 17.62
C SER A 12 -12.92 11.83 18.67
N GLN A 13 -12.18 12.84 19.11
CA GLN A 13 -12.67 13.83 20.07
C GLN A 13 -12.41 15.23 19.50
N PRO A 14 -13.13 16.26 20.01
CA PRO A 14 -12.81 17.64 19.62
C PRO A 14 -11.33 17.94 19.85
N GLY A 15 -10.71 18.61 18.90
CA GLY A 15 -9.27 18.87 18.88
C GLY A 15 -8.50 17.92 17.98
N GLY A 16 -9.16 16.85 17.45
CA GLY A 16 -8.57 15.99 16.44
C GLY A 16 -7.82 14.79 16.99
N GLU A 17 -7.84 14.54 18.28
CA GLU A 17 -7.28 13.31 18.83
C GLU A 17 -8.14 12.13 18.38
N ALA A 18 -7.54 11.15 17.71
CA ALA A 18 -8.29 10.09 17.06
C ALA A 18 -7.49 8.81 16.93
N GLN A 19 -8.21 7.71 16.79
CA GLN A 19 -7.59 6.41 16.54
C GLN A 19 -8.50 5.52 15.70
N LEU A 20 -7.86 4.60 14.98
CA LEU A 20 -8.52 3.50 14.31
C LEU A 20 -8.33 2.24 15.14
N ASN A 21 -9.39 1.46 15.27
CA ASN A 21 -9.34 0.19 15.98
C ASN A 21 -9.75 -0.93 15.04
N VAL A 22 -8.91 -1.95 14.95
CA VAL A 22 -9.19 -3.13 14.13
C VAL A 22 -8.64 -4.36 14.85
N PHE A 23 -9.49 -5.37 15.02
CA PHE A 23 -9.19 -6.53 15.86
C PHE A 23 -8.77 -6.07 17.25
N GLY A 24 -7.60 -6.46 17.73
CA GLY A 24 -7.07 -5.98 19.02
C GLY A 24 -6.05 -4.86 18.89
N ALA A 25 -5.91 -4.27 17.70
CA ALA A 25 -4.91 -3.24 17.44
C ALA A 25 -5.52 -1.85 17.38
N SER A 26 -4.75 -0.85 17.79
CA SER A 26 -5.11 0.56 17.67
C SER A 26 -4.01 1.34 16.99
N LEU A 27 -4.40 2.27 16.12
CA LEU A 27 -3.48 3.17 15.44
C LEU A 27 -3.91 4.60 15.68
N ALA A 28 -3.03 5.41 16.29
CA ALA A 28 -3.27 6.84 16.44
C ALA A 28 -3.17 7.52 15.08
N ILE A 29 -4.15 8.35 14.73
CA ILE A 29 -4.22 8.99 13.43
C ILE A 29 -4.40 10.50 13.56
N ASP A 30 -4.14 11.19 12.43
CA ASP A 30 -4.43 12.61 12.29
C ASP A 30 -5.87 12.76 11.77
N ALA A 31 -6.76 13.20 12.62
CA ALA A 31 -8.13 13.57 12.26
C ALA A 31 -8.39 15.05 12.60
N GLY A 32 -7.35 15.85 12.79
CA GLY A 32 -7.46 17.27 13.06
C GLY A 32 -7.84 18.07 11.82
N ALA A 33 -8.31 19.28 12.01
CA ALA A 33 -8.67 20.15 10.91
C ALA A 33 -7.46 20.59 10.07
N GLN A 34 -6.29 20.68 10.70
CA GLN A 34 -5.03 20.99 10.02
C GLN A 34 -4.18 19.73 9.94
N ARG A 35 -3.46 19.57 8.82
CA ARG A 35 -2.59 18.42 8.64
C ARG A 35 -1.46 18.41 9.68
N ASP A 36 -1.31 17.26 10.32
CA ASP A 36 -0.24 16.99 11.26
C ASP A 36 0.81 16.14 10.52
N LEU A 37 2.07 16.29 10.87
CA LEU A 37 3.16 15.53 10.25
C LEU A 37 3.74 14.47 11.18
N VAL A 38 3.04 14.19 12.28
CA VAL A 38 3.47 13.22 13.29
C VAL A 38 2.70 11.90 13.16
N ARG A 39 1.40 11.98 12.89
CA ARG A 39 0.52 10.82 12.79
C ARG A 39 -0.03 10.68 11.38
N PRO A 40 -0.29 9.45 10.91
CA PRO A 40 -0.85 9.26 9.57
C PRO A 40 -2.27 9.80 9.49
N GLY A 41 -2.53 10.57 8.46
CA GLY A 41 -3.88 11.01 8.10
C GLY A 41 -4.47 10.13 7.01
N PRO A 42 -5.61 10.51 6.45
CA PRO A 42 -6.29 9.72 5.42
C PRO A 42 -5.41 9.40 4.20
N ALA A 43 -4.59 10.36 3.77
CA ALA A 43 -3.72 10.18 2.61
C ALA A 43 -2.66 9.11 2.88
N GLU A 44 -1.98 9.20 4.02
CA GLU A 44 -0.98 8.21 4.41
C GLU A 44 -1.59 6.83 4.61
N LEU A 45 -2.80 6.78 5.17
CA LEU A 45 -3.51 5.52 5.35
C LEU A 45 -3.88 4.88 4.02
N LEU A 46 -4.28 5.68 3.05
CA LEU A 46 -4.60 5.19 1.71
C LEU A 46 -3.34 4.66 1.01
N CYS A 47 -2.23 5.40 1.09
CA CYS A 47 -0.93 4.93 0.61
C CYS A 47 -0.50 3.66 1.32
N GLY A 48 -0.73 3.60 2.64
CA GLY A 48 -0.43 2.42 3.44
C GLY A 48 -1.23 1.19 3.02
N ALA A 49 -2.49 1.38 2.64
CA ALA A 49 -3.33 0.30 2.13
C ALA A 49 -2.75 -0.27 0.83
N LEU A 50 -2.30 0.60 -0.08
CA LEU A 50 -1.66 0.15 -1.31
C LEU A 50 -0.34 -0.57 -1.01
N ALA A 51 0.48 -0.02 -0.11
CA ALA A 51 1.73 -0.65 0.30
C ALA A 51 1.49 -2.06 0.86
N ALA A 52 0.53 -2.19 1.76
CA ALA A 52 0.17 -3.48 2.35
C ALA A 52 -0.31 -4.47 1.29
N CYS A 53 -1.08 -3.99 0.34
CA CYS A 53 -1.58 -4.80 -0.77
C CYS A 53 -0.42 -5.36 -1.61
N VAL A 54 0.54 -4.50 -1.97
CA VAL A 54 1.72 -4.90 -2.75
C VAL A 54 2.52 -5.96 -1.99
N LEU A 55 2.82 -5.71 -0.71
CA LEU A 55 3.59 -6.65 0.11
C LEU A 55 2.88 -7.99 0.28
N LYS A 56 1.57 -7.96 0.49
CA LYS A 56 0.78 -9.18 0.63
C LYS A 56 0.80 -10.01 -0.65
N ASN A 57 0.76 -9.36 -1.80
CA ASN A 57 0.84 -10.06 -3.08
C ASN A 57 2.23 -10.63 -3.36
N VAL A 58 3.29 -9.94 -2.92
CA VAL A 58 4.64 -10.52 -2.98
C VAL A 58 4.67 -11.85 -2.23
N GLU A 59 4.16 -11.88 -1.00
CA GLU A 59 4.15 -13.11 -0.19
C GLU A 59 3.28 -14.19 -0.81
N ARG A 60 2.09 -13.82 -1.29
CA ARG A 60 1.20 -14.79 -1.95
C ARG A 60 1.89 -15.45 -3.15
N PHE A 61 2.50 -14.64 -4.01
CA PHE A 61 3.12 -15.16 -5.23
C PHE A 61 4.47 -15.83 -4.98
N SER A 62 5.08 -15.60 -3.81
CA SER A 62 6.27 -16.35 -3.43
C SER A 62 5.97 -17.84 -3.30
N THR A 63 4.74 -18.18 -2.93
CA THR A 63 4.32 -19.59 -2.81
C THR A 63 3.77 -20.15 -4.11
N THR A 64 3.01 -19.37 -4.87
CA THR A 64 2.31 -19.88 -6.06
C THR A 64 3.16 -19.90 -7.32
N LEU A 65 4.16 -19.01 -7.47
CA LEU A 65 4.97 -18.96 -8.69
C LEU A 65 6.15 -19.91 -8.78
N PRO A 66 6.73 -20.60 -7.85
CA PRO A 66 7.29 -20.11 -6.61
C PRO A 66 8.35 -19.03 -6.85
N PHE A 67 8.49 -18.12 -5.92
CA PHE A 67 9.38 -16.98 -6.03
C PHE A 67 10.11 -16.78 -4.69
N ALA A 68 11.43 -16.73 -4.72
CA ALA A 68 12.21 -16.60 -3.48
C ALA A 68 12.66 -15.16 -3.26
N TYR A 69 12.45 -14.64 -2.07
CA TYR A 69 12.97 -13.34 -1.67
C TYR A 69 13.33 -13.35 -0.19
N ARG A 70 14.24 -12.46 0.20
CA ARG A 70 14.72 -12.39 1.58
C ARG A 70 14.15 -11.19 2.33
N ALA A 71 13.80 -10.11 1.63
CA ALA A 71 13.17 -8.93 2.20
C ALA A 71 12.51 -8.12 1.11
N ALA A 72 11.53 -7.31 1.49
CA ALA A 72 10.81 -6.43 0.58
C ALA A 72 10.57 -5.08 1.24
N ARG A 73 10.69 -4.01 0.46
CA ARG A 73 10.30 -2.67 0.89
C ARG A 73 9.54 -2.00 -0.24
N VAL A 74 8.41 -1.40 0.10
CA VAL A 74 7.64 -0.63 -0.87
C VAL A 74 7.47 0.80 -0.38
N THR A 75 7.74 1.75 -1.26
CA THR A 75 7.52 3.17 -1.02
C THR A 75 6.38 3.61 -1.92
N VAL A 76 5.36 4.24 -1.35
CA VAL A 76 4.19 4.70 -2.09
C VAL A 76 4.08 6.21 -1.98
N GLN A 77 3.81 6.86 -3.10
CA GLN A 77 3.54 8.29 -3.15
C GLN A 77 2.20 8.51 -3.85
N ALA A 78 1.47 9.53 -3.42
CA ALA A 78 0.21 9.91 -4.03
C ALA A 78 0.23 11.38 -4.38
N GLU A 79 -0.30 11.71 -5.57
CA GLU A 79 -0.46 13.08 -6.02
C GLU A 79 -1.93 13.45 -5.92
N ARG A 80 -2.19 14.61 -5.32
CA ARG A 80 -3.54 15.11 -5.07
C ARG A 80 -3.77 16.40 -5.83
N GLN A 81 -4.97 16.56 -6.40
CA GLN A 81 -5.44 17.84 -6.90
C GLN A 81 -6.42 18.45 -5.89
N ASP A 82 -6.58 19.77 -5.96
CA ASP A 82 -7.42 20.47 -4.99
C ASP A 82 -8.87 20.67 -5.45
N SER A 83 -9.09 20.76 -6.75
CA SER A 83 -10.41 21.14 -7.27
C SER A 83 -10.82 20.28 -8.47
N PRO A 84 -11.70 19.28 -8.29
CA PRO A 84 -12.20 18.80 -6.99
C PRO A 84 -11.11 18.06 -6.21
N PRO A 85 -11.23 17.96 -4.89
CA PRO A 85 -10.23 17.26 -4.09
C PRO A 85 -10.26 15.76 -4.36
N ARG A 86 -9.20 15.24 -4.94
CA ARG A 86 -9.05 13.80 -5.19
C ARG A 86 -7.60 13.46 -5.48
N PHE A 87 -7.25 12.21 -5.30
CA PHE A 87 -5.96 11.71 -5.74
C PHE A 87 -6.03 11.37 -7.22
N THR A 88 -5.00 11.79 -7.96
CA THR A 88 -4.92 11.59 -9.41
C THR A 88 -3.94 10.49 -9.78
N ARG A 89 -2.96 10.20 -8.92
CA ARG A 89 -1.92 9.24 -9.23
C ARG A 89 -1.32 8.65 -7.96
N PHE A 90 -1.07 7.35 -8.00
CA PHE A 90 -0.30 6.62 -7.00
C PHE A 90 0.89 5.99 -7.70
N THR A 91 2.08 6.20 -7.15
CA THR A 91 3.27 5.53 -7.65
C THR A 91 3.86 4.71 -6.52
N TYR A 92 4.37 3.52 -6.84
CA TYR A 92 5.08 2.74 -5.85
C TYR A 92 6.38 2.19 -6.42
N ARG A 93 7.36 2.05 -5.55
CA ARG A 93 8.62 1.39 -5.84
C ARG A 93 8.76 0.23 -4.88
N LEU A 94 8.82 -0.97 -5.44
CA LEU A 94 9.00 -2.21 -4.68
C LEU A 94 10.45 -2.67 -4.85
N GLU A 95 11.17 -2.70 -3.74
CA GLU A 95 12.54 -3.22 -3.69
C GLU A 95 12.51 -4.61 -3.10
N LEU A 96 13.07 -5.58 -3.81
CA LEU A 96 13.16 -6.97 -3.35
C LEU A 96 14.62 -7.37 -3.21
N VAL A 97 14.96 -7.92 -2.05
CA VAL A 97 16.24 -8.60 -1.86
C VAL A 97 16.05 -10.02 -2.35
N THR A 98 16.54 -10.29 -3.56
CA THR A 98 16.30 -11.56 -4.26
C THR A 98 17.40 -11.84 -5.27
N ASP A 99 17.58 -13.13 -5.55
CA ASP A 99 18.47 -13.59 -6.62
C ASP A 99 17.69 -14.03 -7.87
N GLU A 100 16.38 -13.82 -7.87
CA GLU A 100 15.55 -14.20 -9.01
C GLU A 100 15.92 -13.38 -10.26
N PRO A 101 15.89 -14.01 -11.45
CA PRO A 101 16.27 -13.32 -12.68
C PRO A 101 15.19 -12.31 -13.13
N PRO A 102 15.57 -11.34 -13.99
CA PRO A 102 14.63 -10.28 -14.44
C PRO A 102 13.29 -10.77 -14.98
N ARG A 103 13.27 -11.91 -15.68
CA ARG A 103 12.01 -12.45 -16.21
C ARG A 103 11.05 -12.87 -15.09
N ARG A 104 11.58 -13.34 -13.95
CA ARG A 104 10.78 -13.72 -12.79
C ARG A 104 10.24 -12.48 -12.08
N LEU A 105 11.05 -11.43 -12.02
CA LEU A 105 10.61 -10.14 -11.48
C LEU A 105 9.49 -9.55 -12.34
N ALA A 106 9.61 -9.62 -13.66
CA ALA A 106 8.57 -9.13 -14.57
C ALA A 106 7.26 -9.91 -14.40
N LEU A 107 7.36 -11.23 -14.20
CA LEU A 107 6.19 -12.07 -13.96
C LEU A 107 5.51 -11.69 -12.63
N LEU A 108 6.29 -11.50 -11.57
CA LEU A 108 5.78 -11.07 -10.28
C LEU A 108 5.07 -9.71 -10.40
N GLN A 109 5.69 -8.76 -11.10
CA GLN A 109 5.10 -7.43 -11.28
C GLN A 109 3.76 -7.51 -12.00
N ARG A 110 3.66 -8.30 -13.06
CA ARG A 110 2.39 -8.48 -13.77
C ARG A 110 1.30 -9.06 -12.87
N ASN A 111 1.68 -10.02 -12.00
CA ASN A 111 0.70 -10.62 -11.09
C ASN A 111 0.26 -9.65 -10.00
N ILE A 112 1.17 -8.83 -9.48
CA ILE A 112 0.82 -7.79 -8.51
C ILE A 112 -0.18 -6.82 -9.13
N GLU A 113 0.08 -6.35 -10.35
CA GLU A 113 -0.80 -5.41 -11.05
C GLU A 113 -2.18 -6.03 -11.35
N LYS A 114 -2.20 -7.30 -11.72
CA LYS A 114 -3.44 -7.96 -12.15
C LYS A 114 -4.33 -8.35 -10.97
N PHE A 115 -3.74 -8.79 -9.85
CA PHE A 115 -4.49 -9.42 -8.77
C PHE A 115 -4.55 -8.61 -7.48
N GLY A 116 -3.95 -7.42 -7.42
CA GLY A 116 -4.01 -6.57 -6.24
C GLY A 116 -5.39 -5.94 -6.09
N THR A 117 -6.10 -6.26 -5.00
CA THR A 117 -7.44 -5.72 -4.75
C THR A 117 -7.44 -4.22 -4.56
N VAL A 118 -6.53 -3.71 -3.73
CA VAL A 118 -6.45 -2.26 -3.47
C VAL A 118 -5.99 -1.51 -4.72
N SER A 119 -4.94 -1.99 -5.39
CA SER A 119 -4.47 -1.35 -6.62
C SER A 119 -5.53 -1.37 -7.72
N GLY A 120 -6.27 -2.46 -7.85
CA GLY A 120 -7.36 -2.56 -8.80
C GLY A 120 -8.49 -1.57 -8.51
N THR A 121 -8.81 -1.39 -7.23
CA THR A 121 -9.82 -0.43 -6.80
C THR A 121 -9.37 1.01 -7.06
N LEU A 122 -8.14 1.35 -6.64
CA LEU A 122 -7.58 2.70 -6.85
C LEU A 122 -7.44 3.02 -8.34
N GLY A 123 -7.12 2.03 -9.15
CA GLY A 123 -6.95 2.18 -10.59
C GLY A 123 -8.21 2.55 -11.34
N LEU A 124 -9.38 2.40 -10.73
CA LEU A 124 -10.64 2.86 -11.31
C LEU A 124 -10.81 4.37 -11.21
N ALA A 125 -10.13 5.01 -10.27
CA ALA A 125 -10.27 6.46 -9.99
C ALA A 125 -8.99 7.24 -10.27
N ALA A 126 -7.84 6.60 -10.29
CA ALA A 126 -6.55 7.25 -10.41
C ALA A 126 -5.59 6.37 -11.21
N GLU A 127 -4.50 6.98 -11.69
CA GLU A 127 -3.43 6.20 -12.31
C GLU A 127 -2.61 5.54 -11.21
N VAL A 128 -2.34 4.24 -11.35
CA VAL A 128 -1.49 3.49 -10.41
C VAL A 128 -0.31 2.93 -11.20
N VAL A 129 0.89 3.37 -10.86
CA VAL A 129 2.12 2.99 -11.56
C VAL A 129 3.10 2.39 -10.56
N GLY A 130 3.56 1.18 -10.84
CA GLY A 130 4.49 0.47 -9.98
C GLY A 130 5.79 0.11 -10.69
N GLU A 131 6.87 0.11 -9.93
CA GLU A 131 8.18 -0.30 -10.36
C GLU A 131 8.71 -1.34 -9.38
N LEU A 132 9.31 -2.41 -9.91
CA LEU A 132 9.91 -3.45 -9.09
C LEU A 132 11.38 -3.57 -9.44
N VAL A 133 12.25 -3.51 -8.43
CA VAL A 133 13.69 -3.63 -8.61
C VAL A 133 14.27 -4.64 -7.64
N ALA A 134 15.27 -5.40 -8.10
CA ALA A 134 16.05 -6.25 -7.23
C ALA A 134 17.18 -5.43 -6.62
N VAL A 135 17.41 -5.61 -5.33
CA VAL A 135 18.49 -4.95 -4.59
C VAL A 135 19.26 -5.98 -3.78
N GLU A 136 20.51 -5.68 -3.44
CA GLU A 136 21.33 -6.59 -2.64
C GLU A 136 20.92 -6.57 -1.16
N ALA A 137 20.49 -5.42 -0.68
CA ALA A 137 20.08 -5.22 0.70
C ALA A 137 19.13 -4.02 0.78
N LEU A 138 18.30 -3.99 1.81
CA LEU A 138 17.48 -2.81 2.10
C LEU A 138 18.32 -1.84 2.92
N ASN A 139 18.42 -0.61 2.43
CA ASN A 139 19.14 0.47 3.11
C ASN A 139 18.13 1.36 3.83
N ASP A 140 18.53 1.87 4.99
CA ASP A 140 17.71 2.80 5.76
C ASP A 140 17.68 4.21 5.16
#